data_e15a4e17cbb663b76bbc3d0c0fd7bf63
#
_entry.id   e15a4e17cbb663b76bbc3d0c0fd7bf63
#
_cell.length_a   1.000
_cell.length_b   1.000
_cell.length_c   1.000
_cell.angle_alpha   90.00
_cell.angle_beta   90.00
_cell.angle_gamma   90.00
#
_symmetry.space_group_name_H-M   'P 1'
#
loop_
_entity.id
_entity.type
_entity.pdbx_description
1 polymer ?
#
loop_
_entity_poly.entity_id
_entity_poly.type
_entity_poly.pdbx_seq_one_letter_code
_entity_poly.pdbx_strand_id
1 'polypeptide(L)'
;MELKNHNLVSYDYKEIIVKKKPCLDKDGKPIDGLYNKWIYLNNPKQYNSYTTGAVKEVILAFREASNDRDVVAVVFTGVGDKAFCTGGNTKEYAEYYAGNPPEYKQYMRLFNDMVSNILMCDKPVICRVNGMRIGGGQEIGMACDYSIAQDMAKFGQAGPKHGSVPDGGSTDFLHLFAGVERAMFSCTACDPWSSHEAMMYGLLTQIVPSNKLNGKFIPNPLVFTDKWLDEFGNIVYGKVKKGEELAKGKEILKQCESNLELLDEAVNNLCTRLLYTFPNCLTKTLQSIRKKKLEHWDMNKENSREWLGLNMMTEAKAGFQAFNDGPKDNREVDFIMLRKFLAEGRQWDDEMIKEISPQYKKN
;
A
#
# COMPACT_ATOMS: atom_id res chain seq x y z
N MET A 1 -4.22 -35.01 -23.53
CA MET A 1 -3.61 -33.79 -24.12
C MET A 1 -2.59 -33.28 -23.12
N GLU A 2 -1.33 -33.13 -23.52
CA GLU A 2 -0.29 -32.57 -22.67
C GLU A 2 -0.50 -31.05 -22.48
N LEU A 3 -0.52 -30.58 -21.24
CA LEU A 3 -0.74 -29.16 -20.91
C LEU A 3 0.52 -28.35 -21.19
N LYS A 4 0.39 -27.22 -21.89
CA LYS A 4 1.49 -26.30 -22.13
C LYS A 4 1.76 -25.44 -20.89
N ASN A 5 3.05 -25.16 -20.62
CA ASN A 5 3.48 -24.17 -19.63
C ASN A 5 3.46 -22.77 -20.29
N HIS A 6 2.72 -21.83 -19.68
CA HIS A 6 2.62 -20.44 -20.14
C HIS A 6 3.37 -19.44 -19.26
N ASN A 7 4.16 -19.93 -18.31
CA ASN A 7 5.01 -19.06 -17.51
C ASN A 7 6.18 -18.53 -18.34
N LEU A 8 6.57 -17.28 -18.07
CA LEU A 8 7.66 -16.62 -18.79
C LEU A 8 9.02 -17.26 -18.46
N VAL A 9 9.28 -17.47 -17.17
CA VAL A 9 10.52 -18.03 -16.64
C VAL A 9 10.22 -18.81 -15.35
N SER A 10 11.11 -19.72 -14.97
CA SER A 10 11.21 -20.22 -13.60
C SER A 10 12.09 -19.27 -12.82
N TYR A 11 11.64 -18.76 -11.67
CA TYR A 11 12.36 -17.75 -10.90
C TYR A 11 12.47 -18.14 -9.43
N ASP A 12 13.64 -17.94 -8.86
CA ASP A 12 13.89 -18.09 -7.43
C ASP A 12 13.79 -16.71 -6.75
N TYR A 13 12.70 -16.49 -6.02
CA TYR A 13 12.38 -15.21 -5.39
C TYR A 13 13.31 -14.91 -4.22
N LYS A 14 13.93 -13.73 -4.19
CA LYS A 14 14.90 -13.29 -3.18
C LYS A 14 14.36 -12.18 -2.27
N GLU A 15 13.59 -11.27 -2.84
CA GLU A 15 13.09 -10.08 -2.15
C GLU A 15 11.62 -10.19 -1.74
N ILE A 16 10.91 -11.18 -2.29
CA ILE A 16 9.56 -11.54 -1.87
C ILE A 16 9.52 -12.99 -1.42
N ILE A 17 8.46 -13.37 -0.72
CA ILE A 17 8.20 -14.77 -0.37
C ILE A 17 6.92 -15.20 -1.08
N VAL A 18 7.00 -16.30 -1.83
CA VAL A 18 5.83 -16.89 -2.52
C VAL A 18 5.55 -18.27 -1.94
N LYS A 19 4.30 -18.50 -1.50
CA LYS A 19 3.88 -19.79 -0.93
C LYS A 19 2.53 -20.20 -1.51
N LYS A 20 2.37 -21.47 -1.86
CA LYS A 20 1.08 -22.09 -2.10
C LYS A 20 0.56 -22.65 -0.77
N LYS A 21 -0.59 -22.19 -0.31
CA LYS A 21 -1.29 -22.75 0.85
C LYS A 21 -2.53 -23.49 0.34
N PRO A 22 -2.83 -24.70 0.82
CA PRO A 22 -4.03 -25.43 0.42
C PRO A 22 -5.29 -24.58 0.60
N CYS A 23 -6.22 -24.67 -0.35
CA CYS A 23 -7.55 -24.14 -0.15
C CYS A 23 -8.25 -24.92 0.98
N LEU A 24 -9.13 -24.24 1.70
CA LEU A 24 -9.95 -24.86 2.74
C LEU A 24 -11.37 -25.08 2.23
N ASP A 25 -11.99 -26.20 2.62
CA ASP A 25 -13.41 -26.43 2.41
C ASP A 25 -14.26 -25.65 3.42
N LYS A 26 -15.59 -25.84 3.39
CA LYS A 26 -16.52 -25.15 4.29
C LYS A 26 -16.37 -25.57 5.76
N ASP A 27 -15.76 -26.72 6.00
CA ASP A 27 -15.47 -27.24 7.34
C ASP A 27 -14.04 -26.87 7.81
N GLY A 28 -13.30 -26.08 7.00
CA GLY A 28 -11.93 -25.66 7.29
C GLY A 28 -10.87 -26.73 7.00
N LYS A 29 -11.20 -27.81 6.30
CA LYS A 29 -10.27 -28.89 5.97
C LYS A 29 -9.50 -28.54 4.69
N PRO A 30 -8.19 -28.83 4.63
CA PRO A 30 -7.38 -28.64 3.43
C PRO A 30 -7.89 -29.50 2.26
N ILE A 31 -7.95 -28.89 1.07
CA ILE A 31 -8.31 -29.55 -0.18
C ILE A 31 -7.01 -29.86 -0.93
N ASP A 32 -6.80 -31.12 -1.28
CA ASP A 32 -5.64 -31.54 -2.08
C ASP A 32 -5.76 -31.04 -3.53
N GLY A 33 -4.63 -30.61 -4.12
CA GLY A 33 -4.54 -30.17 -5.50
C GLY A 33 -5.10 -28.77 -5.78
N LEU A 34 -5.65 -28.04 -4.79
CA LEU A 34 -6.11 -26.66 -4.94
C LEU A 34 -5.47 -25.74 -3.91
N TYR A 35 -5.00 -24.58 -4.36
CA TYR A 35 -4.18 -23.68 -3.53
C TYR A 35 -4.61 -22.24 -3.65
N ASN A 36 -4.34 -21.47 -2.59
CA ASN A 36 -4.25 -20.01 -2.63
C ASN A 36 -2.77 -19.63 -2.67
N LYS A 37 -2.39 -18.76 -3.62
CA LYS A 37 -1.02 -18.28 -3.75
C LYS A 37 -0.80 -17.04 -2.90
N TRP A 38 0.07 -17.14 -1.91
CA TRP A 38 0.42 -16.07 -1.00
C TRP A 38 1.72 -15.42 -1.45
N ILE A 39 1.67 -14.11 -1.71
CA ILE A 39 2.81 -13.28 -2.11
C ILE A 39 3.08 -12.29 -0.99
N TYR A 40 4.27 -12.36 -0.39
CA TYR A 40 4.68 -11.50 0.72
C TYR A 40 5.79 -10.56 0.27
N LEU A 41 5.61 -9.26 0.41
CA LEU A 41 6.71 -8.31 0.41
C LEU A 41 7.59 -8.58 1.64
N ASN A 42 8.90 -8.71 1.45
CA ASN A 42 9.80 -9.20 2.50
C ASN A 42 10.93 -8.22 2.82
N ASN A 43 10.54 -7.04 3.27
CA ASN A 43 11.46 -6.03 3.79
C ASN A 43 10.93 -5.43 5.11
N PRO A 44 10.70 -6.25 6.16
CA PRO A 44 10.04 -5.80 7.39
C PRO A 44 10.84 -4.73 8.14
N LYS A 45 12.16 -4.66 7.97
CA LYS A 45 13.03 -3.63 8.57
C LYS A 45 12.74 -2.22 8.01
N GLN A 46 12.24 -2.13 6.80
CA GLN A 46 11.85 -0.88 6.13
C GLN A 46 10.34 -0.87 5.78
N TYR A 47 9.51 -1.43 6.68
CA TYR A 47 8.05 -1.45 6.56
C TYR A 47 7.55 -2.01 5.23
N ASN A 48 8.24 -3.06 4.71
CA ASN A 48 7.96 -3.72 3.44
C ASN A 48 7.95 -2.78 2.23
N SER A 49 8.78 -1.72 2.27
CA SER A 49 9.05 -0.91 1.08
C SER A 49 9.70 -1.78 0.00
N TYR A 50 9.25 -1.62 -1.23
CA TYR A 50 9.73 -2.41 -2.36
C TYR A 50 10.90 -1.71 -3.07
N THR A 51 11.94 -2.48 -3.37
CA THR A 51 13.07 -2.13 -4.24
C THR A 51 12.71 -2.39 -5.69
N THR A 52 13.56 -1.97 -6.62
CA THR A 52 13.46 -2.33 -8.04
C THR A 52 13.45 -3.85 -8.24
N GLY A 53 14.22 -4.60 -7.45
CA GLY A 53 14.23 -6.07 -7.45
C GLY A 53 12.89 -6.65 -7.03
N ALA A 54 12.34 -6.19 -5.90
CA ALA A 54 11.04 -6.64 -5.40
C ALA A 54 9.91 -6.35 -6.40
N VAL A 55 9.92 -5.20 -7.10
CA VAL A 55 8.94 -4.87 -8.14
C VAL A 55 8.95 -5.91 -9.26
N LYS A 56 10.15 -6.28 -9.76
CA LYS A 56 10.30 -7.33 -10.80
C LYS A 56 9.75 -8.68 -10.33
N GLU A 57 10.07 -9.05 -9.10
CA GLU A 57 9.61 -10.31 -8.53
C GLU A 57 8.09 -10.36 -8.34
N VAL A 58 7.46 -9.27 -7.93
CA VAL A 58 5.98 -9.16 -7.83
C VAL A 58 5.34 -9.34 -9.20
N ILE A 59 5.87 -8.71 -10.27
CA ILE A 59 5.39 -8.89 -11.64
C ILE A 59 5.40 -10.38 -12.02
N LEU A 60 6.52 -11.06 -11.81
CA LEU A 60 6.67 -12.48 -12.15
C LEU A 60 5.72 -13.36 -11.32
N ALA A 61 5.57 -13.08 -10.02
CA ALA A 61 4.69 -13.84 -9.13
C ALA A 61 3.22 -13.72 -9.52
N PHE A 62 2.75 -12.54 -9.95
CA PHE A 62 1.37 -12.33 -10.42
C PHE A 62 1.15 -12.95 -11.81
N ARG A 63 2.13 -12.89 -12.72
CA ARG A 63 2.07 -13.59 -14.02
C ARG A 63 1.99 -15.09 -13.82
N GLU A 64 2.81 -15.64 -12.95
CA GLU A 64 2.77 -17.07 -12.62
C GLU A 64 1.42 -17.45 -12.00
N ALA A 65 0.91 -16.65 -11.04
CA ALA A 65 -0.38 -16.90 -10.41
C ALA A 65 -1.54 -16.94 -11.43
N SER A 66 -1.55 -16.04 -12.42
CA SER A 66 -2.56 -16.01 -13.48
C SER A 66 -2.58 -17.30 -14.30
N ASN A 67 -1.41 -17.87 -14.60
CA ASN A 67 -1.26 -19.05 -15.43
C ASN A 67 -1.39 -20.37 -14.66
N ASP A 68 -1.25 -20.35 -13.35
CA ASP A 68 -1.25 -21.52 -12.49
C ASP A 68 -2.68 -22.08 -12.35
N ARG A 69 -2.90 -23.31 -12.83
CA ARG A 69 -4.23 -23.91 -12.93
C ARG A 69 -4.80 -24.36 -11.61
N ASP A 70 -3.95 -24.69 -10.64
CA ASP A 70 -4.36 -25.13 -9.32
C ASP A 70 -4.50 -23.98 -8.31
N VAL A 71 -4.19 -22.73 -8.73
CA VAL A 71 -4.39 -21.53 -7.91
C VAL A 71 -5.81 -20.98 -8.07
N VAL A 72 -6.51 -20.86 -6.95
CA VAL A 72 -7.88 -20.34 -6.86
C VAL A 72 -7.90 -18.83 -6.63
N ALA A 73 -7.08 -18.35 -5.69
CA ALA A 73 -6.99 -16.93 -5.35
C ALA A 73 -5.53 -16.54 -5.04
N VAL A 74 -5.24 -15.25 -5.16
CA VAL A 74 -3.96 -14.65 -4.73
C VAL A 74 -4.18 -13.85 -3.47
N VAL A 75 -3.33 -14.05 -2.47
CA VAL A 75 -3.28 -13.23 -1.25
C VAL A 75 -1.98 -12.43 -1.28
N PHE A 76 -2.10 -11.11 -1.40
CA PHE A 76 -0.97 -10.19 -1.40
C PHE A 76 -0.82 -9.51 -0.05
N THR A 77 0.35 -9.60 0.58
CA THR A 77 0.57 -9.14 1.96
C THR A 77 2.04 -8.74 2.18
N GLY A 78 2.36 -8.23 3.36
CA GLY A 78 3.73 -8.01 3.83
C GLY A 78 4.12 -8.97 4.95
N VAL A 79 5.42 -9.14 5.16
CA VAL A 79 5.95 -9.89 6.30
C VAL A 79 5.78 -9.09 7.60
N GLY A 80 5.43 -9.77 8.69
CA GLY A 80 5.26 -9.16 10.02
C GLY A 80 3.87 -8.57 10.25
N ASP A 81 3.76 -7.68 11.23
CA ASP A 81 2.50 -7.10 11.70
C ASP A 81 2.46 -5.55 11.64
N LYS A 82 3.56 -4.91 11.23
CA LYS A 82 3.70 -3.45 11.26
C LYS A 82 3.25 -2.76 9.98
N ALA A 83 3.49 -3.39 8.83
CA ALA A 83 3.14 -2.82 7.53
C ALA A 83 2.79 -3.89 6.50
N PHE A 84 1.77 -3.61 5.72
CA PHE A 84 1.60 -4.24 4.42
C PHE A 84 2.72 -3.75 3.49
N CYS A 85 2.78 -2.43 3.27
CA CYS A 85 3.78 -1.76 2.46
C CYS A 85 3.71 -0.24 2.67
N THR A 86 4.85 0.43 2.68
CA THR A 86 4.95 1.91 2.76
C THR A 86 5.45 2.55 1.47
N GLY A 87 5.37 1.83 0.35
CA GLY A 87 5.74 2.36 -0.97
C GLY A 87 7.13 1.94 -1.42
N GLY A 88 7.72 2.69 -2.33
CA GLY A 88 9.04 2.42 -2.85
C GLY A 88 10.15 2.65 -1.83
N ASN A 89 11.31 2.06 -2.07
CA ASN A 89 12.45 2.17 -1.18
C ASN A 89 13.07 3.58 -1.27
N THR A 90 12.82 4.41 -0.26
CA THR A 90 13.30 5.81 -0.24
C THR A 90 14.80 5.94 -0.24
N LYS A 91 15.53 4.94 0.28
CA LYS A 91 17.00 4.90 0.20
C LYS A 91 17.46 4.72 -1.24
N GLU A 92 16.86 3.75 -1.98
CA GLU A 92 17.14 3.55 -3.40
C GLU A 92 16.79 4.82 -4.22
N TYR A 93 15.70 5.51 -3.85
CA TYR A 93 15.31 6.76 -4.49
C TYR A 93 16.32 7.89 -4.24
N ALA A 94 16.77 8.07 -3.01
CA ALA A 94 17.73 9.12 -2.67
C ALA A 94 19.13 8.88 -3.23
N GLU A 95 19.60 7.62 -3.19
CA GLU A 95 20.98 7.29 -3.53
C GLU A 95 21.19 7.03 -5.03
N TYR A 96 20.18 6.46 -5.73
CA TYR A 96 20.36 6.06 -7.14
C TYR A 96 19.51 6.86 -8.11
N TYR A 97 18.23 7.10 -7.81
CA TYR A 97 17.31 7.74 -8.75
C TYR A 97 17.30 9.28 -8.67
N ALA A 98 17.65 9.87 -7.52
CA ALA A 98 17.68 11.31 -7.36
C ALA A 98 18.69 11.96 -8.32
N GLY A 99 18.22 12.90 -9.14
CA GLY A 99 19.03 13.53 -10.18
C GLY A 99 19.21 12.70 -11.46
N ASN A 100 18.54 11.55 -11.59
CA ASN A 100 18.69 10.64 -12.72
C ASN A 100 17.33 10.30 -13.39
N PRO A 101 16.68 11.25 -14.09
CA PRO A 101 15.36 11.05 -14.72
C PRO A 101 15.27 9.83 -15.64
N PRO A 102 16.26 9.53 -16.52
CA PRO A 102 16.16 8.38 -17.41
C PRO A 102 16.04 7.05 -16.65
N GLU A 103 16.80 6.88 -15.57
CA GLU A 103 16.76 5.66 -14.76
C GLU A 103 15.44 5.55 -13.98
N TYR A 104 14.96 6.66 -13.41
CA TYR A 104 13.68 6.64 -12.70
C TYR A 104 12.50 6.36 -13.65
N LYS A 105 12.53 6.84 -14.88
CA LYS A 105 11.53 6.50 -15.90
C LYS A 105 11.51 4.99 -16.21
N GLN A 106 12.65 4.32 -16.20
CA GLN A 106 12.73 2.87 -16.38
C GLN A 106 12.15 2.13 -15.17
N TYR A 107 12.48 2.59 -13.95
CA TYR A 107 11.88 2.08 -12.73
C TYR A 107 10.36 2.25 -12.73
N MET A 108 9.86 3.44 -13.09
CA MET A 108 8.42 3.70 -13.17
C MET A 108 7.72 2.85 -14.23
N ARG A 109 8.40 2.45 -15.30
CA ARG A 109 7.88 1.44 -16.24
C ARG A 109 7.63 0.10 -15.53
N LEU A 110 8.59 -0.38 -14.77
CA LEU A 110 8.44 -1.61 -13.98
C LEU A 110 7.33 -1.47 -12.94
N PHE A 111 7.22 -0.31 -12.28
CA PHE A 111 6.14 -0.06 -11.35
C PHE A 111 4.76 -0.11 -12.02
N ASN A 112 4.61 0.54 -13.18
CA ASN A 112 3.39 0.50 -13.99
C ASN A 112 3.04 -0.93 -14.41
N ASP A 113 4.04 -1.73 -14.78
CA ASP A 113 3.85 -3.14 -15.12
C ASP A 113 3.41 -3.95 -13.88
N MET A 114 3.95 -3.68 -12.71
CA MET A 114 3.52 -4.31 -11.46
C MET A 114 2.04 -4.04 -11.15
N VAL A 115 1.63 -2.78 -11.16
CA VAL A 115 0.22 -2.39 -10.93
C VAL A 115 -0.69 -3.02 -11.99
N SER A 116 -0.28 -2.97 -13.26
CA SER A 116 -1.03 -3.59 -14.36
C SER A 116 -1.17 -5.10 -14.21
N ASN A 117 -0.13 -5.81 -13.75
CA ASN A 117 -0.20 -7.26 -13.50
C ASN A 117 -1.12 -7.62 -12.33
N ILE A 118 -1.21 -6.77 -11.30
CA ILE A 118 -2.19 -6.94 -10.21
C ILE A 118 -3.61 -6.77 -10.76
N LEU A 119 -3.87 -5.66 -11.47
CA LEU A 119 -5.18 -5.34 -12.05
C LEU A 119 -5.67 -6.36 -13.08
N MET A 120 -4.76 -6.98 -13.84
CA MET A 120 -5.06 -7.94 -14.90
C MET A 120 -4.87 -9.40 -14.49
N CYS A 121 -4.63 -9.69 -13.21
CA CYS A 121 -4.50 -11.06 -12.74
C CYS A 121 -5.79 -11.86 -13.01
N ASP A 122 -5.69 -13.06 -13.59
CA ASP A 122 -6.84 -13.91 -13.90
C ASP A 122 -7.46 -14.59 -12.67
N LYS A 123 -6.89 -14.36 -11.51
CA LYS A 123 -7.40 -14.83 -10.21
C LYS A 123 -7.92 -13.66 -9.38
N PRO A 124 -8.87 -13.90 -8.46
CA PRO A 124 -9.21 -12.89 -7.45
C PRO A 124 -7.99 -12.58 -6.59
N VAL A 125 -7.76 -11.28 -6.35
CA VAL A 125 -6.62 -10.77 -5.58
C VAL A 125 -7.10 -10.15 -4.28
N ILE A 126 -6.64 -10.69 -3.15
CA ILE A 126 -7.00 -10.24 -1.81
C ILE A 126 -5.77 -9.56 -1.19
N CYS A 127 -5.88 -8.27 -0.89
CA CYS A 127 -4.91 -7.55 -0.09
C CYS A 127 -5.15 -7.86 1.39
N ARG A 128 -4.26 -8.64 2.00
CA ARG A 128 -4.22 -8.87 3.44
C ARG A 128 -3.39 -7.79 4.10
N VAL A 129 -4.05 -6.82 4.71
CA VAL A 129 -3.40 -5.62 5.25
C VAL A 129 -2.97 -5.88 6.69
N ASN A 130 -1.74 -6.33 6.83
CA ASN A 130 -1.11 -6.68 8.11
C ASN A 130 -0.50 -5.49 8.86
N GLY A 131 -0.80 -4.25 8.47
CA GLY A 131 -0.28 -3.03 9.08
C GLY A 131 -0.38 -1.84 8.14
N MET A 132 0.54 -0.88 8.24
CA MET A 132 0.53 0.34 7.43
C MET A 132 0.44 0.05 5.92
N ARG A 133 -0.45 0.75 5.23
CA ARG A 133 -0.63 0.74 3.78
C ARG A 133 -0.58 2.18 3.29
N ILE A 134 0.64 2.68 3.03
CA ILE A 134 0.93 4.10 2.80
C ILE A 134 1.66 4.29 1.46
N GLY A 135 1.42 5.43 0.80
CA GLY A 135 2.07 5.80 -0.45
C GLY A 135 1.85 4.76 -1.55
N GLY A 136 2.91 4.33 -2.22
CA GLY A 136 2.84 3.25 -3.20
C GLY A 136 2.27 1.93 -2.65
N GLY A 137 2.37 1.69 -1.33
CA GLY A 137 1.69 0.57 -0.68
C GLY A 137 0.16 0.72 -0.70
N GLN A 138 -0.36 1.94 -0.53
CA GLN A 138 -1.79 2.21 -0.71
C GLN A 138 -2.21 1.97 -2.16
N GLU A 139 -1.40 2.35 -3.12
CA GLU A 139 -1.65 2.23 -4.55
C GLU A 139 -1.76 0.77 -5.01
N ILE A 140 -0.73 -0.04 -4.72
CA ILE A 140 -0.77 -1.48 -5.04
C ILE A 140 -1.85 -2.24 -4.27
N GLY A 141 -2.17 -1.81 -3.05
CA GLY A 141 -3.27 -2.37 -2.27
C GLY A 141 -4.64 -2.08 -2.87
N MET A 142 -4.86 -0.88 -3.44
CA MET A 142 -6.09 -0.52 -4.17
C MET A 142 -6.19 -1.19 -5.55
N ALA A 143 -5.08 -1.60 -6.14
CA ALA A 143 -5.09 -2.40 -7.37
C ALA A 143 -5.70 -3.80 -7.14
N CYS A 144 -5.63 -4.34 -5.92
CA CYS A 144 -6.28 -5.61 -5.55
C CYS A 144 -7.82 -5.51 -5.61
N ASP A 145 -8.51 -6.65 -5.60
CA ASP A 145 -9.98 -6.71 -5.69
C ASP A 145 -10.65 -6.51 -4.34
N TYR A 146 -10.05 -7.09 -3.30
CA TYR A 146 -10.56 -7.05 -1.93
C TYR A 146 -9.45 -6.61 -0.99
N SER A 147 -9.82 -5.95 0.10
CA SER A 147 -8.87 -5.61 1.16
C SER A 147 -9.46 -5.97 2.52
N ILE A 148 -8.76 -6.82 3.27
CA ILE A 148 -9.09 -7.15 4.65
C ILE A 148 -7.95 -6.68 5.54
N ALA A 149 -8.24 -5.91 6.58
CA ALA A 149 -7.23 -5.26 7.38
C ALA A 149 -7.34 -5.59 8.88
N GLN A 150 -6.20 -5.59 9.54
CA GLN A 150 -6.18 -5.45 10.99
C GLN A 150 -6.61 -4.03 11.40
N ASP A 151 -7.17 -3.88 12.58
CA ASP A 151 -7.74 -2.63 13.07
C ASP A 151 -6.70 -1.55 13.44
N MET A 152 -5.44 -1.93 13.63
CA MET A 152 -4.33 -1.02 13.90
C MET A 152 -3.66 -0.47 12.63
N ALA A 153 -4.04 -0.95 11.44
CA ALA A 153 -3.45 -0.49 10.20
C ALA A 153 -3.79 1.01 9.93
N LYS A 154 -2.92 1.66 9.16
CA LYS A 154 -3.08 3.04 8.71
C LYS A 154 -3.02 3.11 7.19
N PHE A 155 -3.80 4.02 6.63
CA PHE A 155 -3.98 4.17 5.19
C PHE A 155 -3.74 5.61 4.78
N GLY A 156 -3.10 5.87 3.65
CA GLY A 156 -2.93 7.24 3.16
C GLY A 156 -1.79 7.40 2.19
N GLN A 157 -1.49 8.67 1.92
CA GLN A 157 -0.44 9.09 1.00
C GLN A 157 0.67 9.84 1.74
N ALA A 158 1.84 9.92 1.12
CA ALA A 158 2.99 10.64 1.64
C ALA A 158 3.74 11.43 0.54
N GLY A 159 3.43 11.18 -0.72
CA GLY A 159 4.13 11.72 -1.87
C GLY A 159 4.40 13.23 -1.81
N PRO A 160 3.39 14.11 -1.67
CA PRO A 160 3.58 15.55 -1.63
C PRO A 160 4.51 16.07 -0.52
N LYS A 161 4.63 15.34 0.59
CA LYS A 161 5.59 15.68 1.66
C LYS A 161 7.03 15.29 1.34
N HIS A 162 7.21 14.40 0.35
CA HIS A 162 8.51 13.91 -0.08
C HIS A 162 8.87 14.32 -1.50
N GLY A 163 8.17 15.32 -2.05
CA GLY A 163 8.43 15.83 -3.40
C GLY A 163 7.99 14.88 -4.51
N SER A 164 7.01 14.01 -4.27
CA SER A 164 6.43 13.10 -5.25
C SER A 164 4.92 13.25 -5.33
N VAL A 165 4.30 12.65 -6.34
CA VAL A 165 2.83 12.61 -6.48
C VAL A 165 2.33 11.18 -6.31
N PRO A 166 1.10 10.99 -5.81
CA PRO A 166 0.51 9.66 -5.64
C PRO A 166 -0.05 9.07 -6.95
N ASP A 167 0.73 9.14 -8.03
CA ASP A 167 0.35 8.76 -9.39
C ASP A 167 0.66 7.29 -9.72
N GLY A 168 0.94 6.47 -8.73
CA GLY A 168 1.00 5.02 -8.86
C GLY A 168 -0.35 4.34 -8.70
N GLY A 169 -1.44 5.08 -8.84
CA GLY A 169 -2.80 4.60 -8.78
C GLY A 169 -3.72 5.34 -7.81
N SER A 170 -3.21 6.17 -6.90
CA SER A 170 -4.11 6.86 -5.96
C SER A 170 -4.91 7.97 -6.62
N THR A 171 -4.29 8.73 -7.52
CA THR A 171 -5.00 9.71 -8.35
C THR A 171 -6.00 9.04 -9.29
N ASP A 172 -5.77 7.78 -9.66
CA ASP A 172 -6.62 7.00 -10.56
C ASP A 172 -7.74 6.24 -9.85
N PHE A 173 -7.48 5.72 -8.64
CA PHE A 173 -8.41 4.77 -7.99
C PHE A 173 -9.08 5.31 -6.74
N LEU A 174 -8.42 6.16 -5.95
CA LEU A 174 -8.89 6.49 -4.60
C LEU A 174 -10.27 7.15 -4.62
N HIS A 175 -10.54 8.00 -5.63
CA HIS A 175 -11.84 8.65 -5.78
C HIS A 175 -12.98 7.67 -6.13
N LEU A 176 -12.68 6.51 -6.71
CA LEU A 176 -13.67 5.45 -6.97
C LEU A 176 -14.15 4.79 -5.67
N PHE A 177 -13.32 4.79 -4.63
CA PHE A 177 -13.65 4.25 -3.30
C PHE A 177 -14.24 5.32 -2.38
N ALA A 178 -13.52 6.42 -2.21
CA ALA A 178 -13.78 7.39 -1.14
C ALA A 178 -14.51 8.67 -1.61
N GLY A 179 -14.73 8.83 -2.92
CA GLY A 179 -15.20 10.06 -3.53
C GLY A 179 -14.08 11.08 -3.71
N VAL A 180 -14.33 12.07 -4.59
CA VAL A 180 -13.29 13.03 -5.04
C VAL A 180 -12.74 13.87 -3.90
N GLU A 181 -13.59 14.38 -3.01
CA GLU A 181 -13.19 15.29 -1.92
C GLU A 181 -12.20 14.61 -0.96
N ARG A 182 -12.52 13.38 -0.52
CA ARG A 182 -11.62 12.61 0.37
C ARG A 182 -10.34 12.18 -0.32
N ALA A 183 -10.43 11.82 -1.60
CA ALA A 183 -9.26 11.50 -2.40
C ALA A 183 -8.32 12.72 -2.52
N MET A 184 -8.88 13.90 -2.83
CA MET A 184 -8.14 15.16 -2.90
C MET A 184 -7.43 15.44 -1.57
N PHE A 185 -8.15 15.38 -0.45
CA PHE A 185 -7.58 15.62 0.87
C PHE A 185 -6.46 14.64 1.20
N SER A 186 -6.69 13.33 1.02
CA SER A 186 -5.68 12.29 1.31
C SER A 186 -4.44 12.43 0.45
N CYS A 187 -4.62 12.73 -0.86
CA CYS A 187 -3.51 12.83 -1.80
C CYS A 187 -2.71 14.13 -1.66
N THR A 188 -3.25 15.18 -1.05
CA THR A 188 -2.57 16.48 -0.93
C THR A 188 -2.13 16.80 0.50
N ALA A 189 -2.97 16.61 1.51
CA ALA A 189 -2.65 16.86 2.91
C ALA A 189 -1.83 15.74 3.55
N CYS A 190 -1.92 14.52 3.00
CA CYS A 190 -1.21 13.33 3.46
C CYS A 190 -1.53 12.93 4.91
N ASP A 191 -2.72 13.26 5.41
CA ASP A 191 -3.16 12.81 6.71
C ASP A 191 -3.62 11.33 6.64
N PRO A 192 -3.06 10.45 7.48
CA PRO A 192 -3.40 9.03 7.43
C PRO A 192 -4.77 8.76 8.04
N TRP A 193 -5.52 7.84 7.44
CA TRP A 193 -6.75 7.29 7.98
C TRP A 193 -6.49 6.05 8.82
N SER A 194 -7.28 5.83 9.85
CA SER A 194 -7.35 4.55 10.55
C SER A 194 -8.02 3.48 9.69
N SER A 195 -7.94 2.21 10.11
CA SER A 195 -8.70 1.13 9.46
C SER A 195 -10.21 1.38 9.49
N HIS A 196 -10.73 1.97 10.56
CA HIS A 196 -12.16 2.26 10.71
C HIS A 196 -12.61 3.37 9.75
N GLU A 197 -11.82 4.45 9.61
CA GLU A 197 -12.09 5.48 8.59
C GLU A 197 -11.99 4.91 7.19
N ALA A 198 -10.95 4.11 6.90
CA ALA A 198 -10.77 3.48 5.59
C ALA A 198 -11.94 2.54 5.24
N MET A 199 -12.50 1.81 6.23
CA MET A 199 -13.69 0.98 6.06
C MET A 199 -14.93 1.83 5.75
N MET A 200 -15.15 2.92 6.50
CA MET A 200 -16.26 3.84 6.23
C MET A 200 -16.19 4.49 4.85
N TYR A 201 -14.98 4.71 4.35
CA TYR A 201 -14.75 5.33 3.04
C TYR A 201 -14.79 4.34 1.87
N GLY A 202 -15.02 3.05 2.14
CA GLY A 202 -15.19 2.03 1.12
C GLY A 202 -13.89 1.36 0.63
N LEU A 203 -12.75 1.57 1.29
CA LEU A 203 -11.48 0.97 0.88
C LEU A 203 -11.33 -0.49 1.34
N LEU A 204 -12.10 -0.93 2.31
CA LEU A 204 -11.95 -2.24 2.94
C LEU A 204 -13.23 -3.06 2.83
N THR A 205 -13.06 -4.36 2.64
CA THR A 205 -14.13 -5.35 2.72
C THR A 205 -14.46 -5.70 4.17
N GLN A 206 -13.42 -5.74 5.02
CA GLN A 206 -13.55 -6.12 6.43
C GLN A 206 -12.37 -5.59 7.24
N ILE A 207 -12.61 -5.31 8.52
CA ILE A 207 -11.58 -5.09 9.54
C ILE A 207 -11.73 -6.10 10.66
N VAL A 208 -10.62 -6.48 11.28
CA VAL A 208 -10.60 -7.42 12.41
C VAL A 208 -9.66 -6.90 13.51
N PRO A 209 -9.95 -7.15 14.80
CA PRO A 209 -9.04 -6.79 15.88
C PRO A 209 -7.73 -7.59 15.78
N SER A 210 -6.64 -6.96 16.23
CA SER A 210 -5.29 -7.51 16.13
C SER A 210 -4.51 -7.51 17.44
N ASN A 211 -5.11 -7.01 18.52
CA ASN A 211 -4.46 -6.98 19.83
C ASN A 211 -5.23 -7.81 20.85
N LYS A 212 -4.49 -8.63 21.58
CA LYS A 212 -5.02 -9.40 22.72
C LYS A 212 -4.56 -8.77 24.05
N LEU A 213 -5.51 -8.49 24.93
CA LEU A 213 -5.29 -8.14 26.32
C LEU A 213 -5.77 -9.31 27.20
N ASN A 214 -4.87 -9.88 28.00
CA ASN A 214 -5.19 -11.06 28.83
C ASN A 214 -5.80 -12.22 28.00
N GLY A 215 -5.26 -12.47 26.80
CA GLY A 215 -5.69 -13.55 25.91
C GLY A 215 -6.98 -13.30 25.12
N LYS A 216 -7.65 -12.15 25.30
CA LYS A 216 -8.89 -11.79 24.58
C LYS A 216 -8.63 -10.65 23.61
N PHE A 217 -9.15 -10.76 22.39
CA PHE A 217 -9.12 -9.66 21.43
C PHE A 217 -9.90 -8.46 21.95
N ILE A 218 -9.30 -7.28 21.76
CA ILE A 218 -9.91 -6.00 22.11
C ILE A 218 -9.99 -5.11 20.86
N PRO A 219 -10.94 -4.18 20.76
CA PRO A 219 -10.96 -3.19 19.71
C PRO A 219 -9.76 -2.25 19.85
N ASN A 220 -9.38 -1.60 18.73
CA ASN A 220 -8.28 -0.63 18.69
C ASN A 220 -8.47 0.48 19.76
N PRO A 221 -7.63 0.54 20.80
CA PRO A 221 -7.82 1.50 21.90
C PRO A 221 -7.41 2.94 21.54
N LEU A 222 -6.77 3.15 20.39
CA LEU A 222 -6.27 4.46 19.95
C LEU A 222 -7.31 5.29 19.21
N VAL A 223 -8.42 4.66 18.76
CA VAL A 223 -9.45 5.33 17.98
C VAL A 223 -10.82 5.20 18.64
N PHE A 224 -11.74 6.08 18.27
CA PHE A 224 -13.13 5.96 18.73
C PHE A 224 -13.83 4.81 17.97
N THR A 225 -14.28 3.80 18.71
CA THR A 225 -15.05 2.64 18.16
C THR A 225 -16.44 2.50 18.78
N ASP A 226 -16.71 3.27 19.83
CA ASP A 226 -17.91 3.27 20.65
C ASP A 226 -18.75 4.55 20.52
N LYS A 227 -18.26 5.53 19.78
CA LYS A 227 -18.88 6.84 19.59
C LYS A 227 -18.87 7.22 18.11
N TRP A 228 -20.04 7.60 17.59
CA TRP A 228 -20.18 8.02 16.17
C TRP A 228 -20.02 9.51 15.98
N LEU A 229 -20.63 10.33 16.85
CA LEU A 229 -20.65 11.78 16.72
C LEU A 229 -20.08 12.44 17.99
N ASP A 230 -19.44 13.59 17.83
CA ASP A 230 -19.12 14.51 18.94
C ASP A 230 -20.35 15.37 19.31
N GLU A 231 -20.15 16.27 20.28
CA GLU A 231 -21.19 17.22 20.74
C GLU A 231 -21.61 18.24 19.68
N PHE A 232 -20.83 18.39 18.61
CA PHE A 232 -21.12 19.29 17.49
C PHE A 232 -21.71 18.57 16.27
N GLY A 233 -21.94 17.26 16.36
CA GLY A 233 -22.47 16.43 15.26
C GLY A 233 -21.42 16.00 14.22
N ASN A 234 -20.14 16.17 14.49
CA ASN A 234 -19.08 15.68 13.60
C ASN A 234 -18.86 14.18 13.79
N ILE A 235 -18.60 13.45 12.69
CA ILE A 235 -18.24 12.03 12.75
C ILE A 235 -16.85 11.88 13.41
N VAL A 236 -16.82 11.15 14.52
CA VAL A 236 -15.59 10.83 15.25
C VAL A 236 -15.25 9.34 15.23
N TYR A 237 -16.18 8.48 14.81
CA TYR A 237 -15.92 7.04 14.68
C TYR A 237 -14.69 6.78 13.79
N GLY A 238 -13.75 5.98 14.31
CA GLY A 238 -12.49 5.68 13.65
C GLY A 238 -11.40 6.75 13.80
N LYS A 239 -11.71 7.98 14.19
CA LYS A 239 -10.71 9.04 14.39
C LYS A 239 -9.81 8.73 15.58
N VAL A 240 -8.55 9.10 15.45
CA VAL A 240 -7.56 8.96 16.53
C VAL A 240 -7.96 9.81 17.72
N LYS A 241 -7.99 9.21 18.90
CA LYS A 241 -8.20 9.88 20.19
C LYS A 241 -7.13 10.94 20.45
N LYS A 242 -7.42 11.90 21.29
CA LYS A 242 -6.50 13.00 21.63
C LYS A 242 -6.30 13.09 23.16
N GLY A 243 -5.28 13.83 23.58
CA GLY A 243 -5.03 14.12 24.98
C GLY A 243 -4.96 12.86 25.87
N GLU A 244 -5.68 12.89 26.99
CA GLU A 244 -5.69 11.81 27.99
C GLU A 244 -6.27 10.49 27.45
N GLU A 245 -7.28 10.52 26.57
CA GLU A 245 -7.86 9.32 25.98
C GLU A 245 -6.86 8.58 25.12
N LEU A 246 -6.05 9.31 24.34
CA LEU A 246 -4.96 8.71 23.55
C LEU A 246 -3.87 8.15 24.47
N ALA A 247 -3.51 8.86 25.53
CA ALA A 247 -2.52 8.38 26.51
C ALA A 247 -2.99 7.06 27.17
N LYS A 248 -4.23 6.98 27.62
CA LYS A 248 -4.83 5.75 28.17
C LYS A 248 -4.82 4.61 27.14
N GLY A 249 -5.18 4.89 25.88
CA GLY A 249 -5.12 3.90 24.80
C GLY A 249 -3.71 3.35 24.56
N LYS A 250 -2.68 4.21 24.62
CA LYS A 250 -1.27 3.79 24.49
C LYS A 250 -0.82 2.90 25.67
N GLU A 251 -1.27 3.19 26.89
CA GLU A 251 -0.94 2.35 28.06
C GLU A 251 -1.60 0.97 27.96
N ILE A 252 -2.82 0.89 27.44
CA ILE A 252 -3.48 -0.39 27.16
C ILE A 252 -2.67 -1.20 26.14
N LEU A 253 -2.22 -0.56 25.04
CA LEU A 253 -1.44 -1.24 24.01
C LEU A 253 -0.10 -1.79 24.49
N LYS A 254 0.54 -1.17 25.46
CA LYS A 254 1.79 -1.70 26.07
C LYS A 254 1.59 -3.05 26.76
N GLN A 255 0.37 -3.37 27.14
CA GLN A 255 0.00 -4.62 27.82
C GLN A 255 -0.57 -5.66 26.85
N CYS A 256 -0.73 -5.30 25.57
CA CYS A 256 -1.31 -6.17 24.56
C CYS A 256 -0.23 -6.97 23.82
N GLU A 257 -0.63 -8.13 23.38
CA GLU A 257 0.08 -8.94 22.41
C GLU A 257 -0.55 -8.77 21.02
N SER A 258 0.30 -8.51 20.00
CA SER A 258 -0.13 -8.47 18.60
C SER A 258 -0.40 -9.89 18.11
N ASN A 259 -1.59 -10.11 17.56
CA ASN A 259 -1.99 -11.41 17.02
C ASN A 259 -2.85 -11.23 15.76
N LEU A 260 -2.44 -11.83 14.66
CA LEU A 260 -3.09 -11.70 13.36
C LEU A 260 -3.89 -12.94 12.94
N GLU A 261 -4.22 -13.83 13.86
CA GLU A 261 -4.98 -15.05 13.55
C GLU A 261 -6.37 -14.74 12.97
N LEU A 262 -7.09 -13.74 13.50
CA LEU A 262 -8.38 -13.32 12.96
C LEU A 262 -8.25 -12.72 11.56
N LEU A 263 -7.13 -12.08 11.24
CA LEU A 263 -6.87 -11.58 9.90
C LEU A 263 -6.67 -12.74 8.92
N ASP A 264 -5.89 -13.75 9.31
CA ASP A 264 -5.70 -14.96 8.50
C ASP A 264 -7.00 -15.72 8.31
N GLU A 265 -7.80 -15.85 9.36
CA GLU A 265 -9.13 -16.49 9.31
C GLU A 265 -10.07 -15.74 8.35
N ALA A 266 -10.17 -14.43 8.46
CA ALA A 266 -11.03 -13.63 7.59
C ALA A 266 -10.62 -13.72 6.10
N VAL A 267 -9.31 -13.73 5.82
CA VAL A 267 -8.78 -13.92 4.46
C VAL A 267 -9.09 -15.33 3.95
N ASN A 268 -8.85 -16.36 4.76
CA ASN A 268 -9.15 -17.75 4.38
C ASN A 268 -10.66 -17.95 4.13
N ASN A 269 -11.52 -17.37 4.96
CA ASN A 269 -12.98 -17.42 4.79
C ASN A 269 -13.42 -16.77 3.47
N LEU A 270 -12.80 -15.64 3.06
CA LEU A 270 -13.06 -15.05 1.75
C LEU A 270 -12.57 -15.96 0.62
N CYS A 271 -11.36 -16.51 0.72
CA CYS A 271 -10.83 -17.46 -0.27
C CYS A 271 -11.77 -18.67 -0.43
N THR A 272 -12.27 -19.24 0.68
CA THR A 272 -13.22 -20.35 0.66
C THR A 272 -14.53 -19.94 -0.01
N ARG A 273 -15.08 -18.77 0.28
CA ARG A 273 -16.28 -18.27 -0.42
C ARG A 273 -16.10 -18.14 -1.91
N LEU A 274 -14.93 -17.65 -2.38
CA LEU A 274 -14.60 -17.51 -3.78
C LEU A 274 -14.41 -18.87 -4.47
N LEU A 275 -13.85 -19.86 -3.79
CA LEU A 275 -13.69 -21.23 -4.28
C LEU A 275 -15.04 -21.86 -4.69
N TYR A 276 -16.12 -21.55 -3.94
CA TYR A 276 -17.46 -22.08 -4.22
C TYR A 276 -18.26 -21.22 -5.21
N THR A 277 -17.58 -20.60 -6.15
CA THR A 277 -18.18 -19.87 -7.30
C THR A 277 -17.72 -20.48 -8.63
N PHE A 278 -18.47 -20.27 -9.70
CA PHE A 278 -18.04 -20.70 -11.03
C PHE A 278 -16.79 -19.93 -11.49
N PRO A 279 -15.65 -20.59 -11.75
CA PRO A 279 -14.37 -19.91 -11.97
C PRO A 279 -14.39 -18.93 -13.14
N ASN A 280 -14.99 -19.29 -14.29
CA ASN A 280 -15.06 -18.40 -15.44
C ASN A 280 -16.01 -17.20 -15.21
N CYS A 281 -17.13 -17.41 -14.51
CA CYS A 281 -18.04 -16.34 -14.12
C CYS A 281 -17.34 -15.36 -13.16
N LEU A 282 -16.61 -15.89 -12.19
CA LEU A 282 -15.83 -15.08 -11.24
C LEU A 282 -14.78 -14.24 -11.97
N THR A 283 -13.93 -14.85 -12.80
CA THR A 283 -12.91 -14.15 -13.57
C THR A 283 -13.53 -13.06 -14.45
N LYS A 284 -14.62 -13.38 -15.17
CA LYS A 284 -15.29 -12.40 -16.03
C LYS A 284 -15.90 -11.24 -15.25
N THR A 285 -16.47 -11.51 -14.09
CA THR A 285 -17.02 -10.48 -13.19
C THR A 285 -15.93 -9.53 -12.71
N LEU A 286 -14.81 -10.08 -12.24
CA LEU A 286 -13.64 -9.29 -11.80
C LEU A 286 -13.11 -8.41 -12.94
N GLN A 287 -12.89 -8.97 -14.12
CA GLN A 287 -12.45 -8.21 -15.30
C GLN A 287 -13.39 -7.06 -15.64
N SER A 288 -14.72 -7.30 -15.56
CA SER A 288 -15.72 -6.27 -15.87
C SER A 288 -15.73 -5.12 -14.86
N ILE A 289 -15.57 -5.41 -13.56
CA ILE A 289 -15.49 -4.39 -12.51
C ILE A 289 -14.16 -3.64 -12.58
N ARG A 290 -13.04 -4.35 -12.78
CA ARG A 290 -11.69 -3.76 -12.90
C ARG A 290 -11.55 -2.77 -14.05
N LYS A 291 -12.40 -2.84 -15.09
CA LYS A 291 -12.41 -1.86 -16.18
C LYS A 291 -12.45 -0.42 -15.69
N LYS A 292 -13.15 -0.14 -14.58
CA LYS A 292 -13.21 1.22 -14.02
C LYS A 292 -11.87 1.71 -13.49
N LYS A 293 -11.06 0.82 -12.91
CA LYS A 293 -9.68 1.15 -12.51
C LYS A 293 -8.76 1.23 -13.73
N LEU A 294 -8.87 0.27 -14.66
CA LEU A 294 -8.03 0.21 -15.86
C LEU A 294 -8.22 1.42 -16.77
N GLU A 295 -9.46 1.90 -16.93
CA GLU A 295 -9.77 3.09 -17.72
C GLU A 295 -8.95 4.30 -17.27
N HIS A 296 -8.94 4.61 -15.99
CA HIS A 296 -8.14 5.72 -15.43
C HIS A 296 -6.63 5.42 -15.50
N TRP A 297 -6.22 4.22 -15.10
CA TRP A 297 -4.83 3.79 -15.09
C TRP A 297 -4.17 3.85 -16.47
N ASP A 298 -4.81 3.28 -17.49
CA ASP A 298 -4.27 3.24 -18.84
C ASP A 298 -4.19 4.63 -19.51
N MET A 299 -5.05 5.56 -19.11
CA MET A 299 -5.01 6.94 -19.59
C MET A 299 -3.85 7.73 -18.98
N ASN A 300 -3.48 7.48 -17.73
CA ASN A 300 -2.62 8.37 -16.95
C ASN A 300 -1.19 7.82 -16.75
N LYS A 301 -1.01 6.51 -16.62
CA LYS A 301 0.23 5.88 -16.15
C LYS A 301 1.50 6.32 -16.90
N GLU A 302 1.43 6.50 -18.22
CA GLU A 302 2.60 6.90 -19.02
C GLU A 302 2.90 8.40 -18.84
N ASN A 303 1.88 9.24 -18.77
CA ASN A 303 2.02 10.67 -18.51
C ASN A 303 2.60 10.93 -17.11
N SER A 304 2.09 10.23 -16.12
CA SER A 304 2.59 10.25 -14.74
C SER A 304 4.04 9.78 -14.66
N ARG A 305 4.42 8.74 -15.40
CA ARG A 305 5.79 8.23 -15.48
C ARG A 305 6.75 9.30 -15.99
N GLU A 306 6.38 10.05 -17.03
CA GLU A 306 7.21 11.11 -17.59
C GLU A 306 7.39 12.26 -16.60
N TRP A 307 6.30 12.70 -15.97
CA TRP A 307 6.35 13.77 -14.97
C TRP A 307 7.20 13.38 -13.75
N LEU A 308 6.96 12.19 -13.18
CA LEU A 308 7.70 11.67 -12.04
C LEU A 308 9.20 11.54 -12.33
N GLY A 309 9.56 11.12 -13.56
CA GLY A 309 10.95 11.08 -13.97
C GLY A 309 11.61 12.45 -13.95
N LEU A 310 10.99 13.47 -14.55
CA LEU A 310 11.52 14.82 -14.58
C LEU A 310 11.60 15.42 -13.17
N ASN A 311 10.64 15.14 -12.30
CA ASN A 311 10.61 15.66 -10.94
C ASN A 311 11.78 15.15 -10.06
N MET A 312 12.47 14.08 -10.47
CA MET A 312 13.71 13.63 -9.83
C MET A 312 14.87 14.62 -9.92
N MET A 313 14.75 15.67 -10.76
CA MET A 313 15.73 16.77 -10.80
C MET A 313 15.48 17.86 -9.76
N THR A 314 14.28 17.92 -9.18
CA THR A 314 13.80 19.03 -8.34
C THR A 314 13.23 18.54 -7.01
N GLU A 315 11.92 18.62 -6.84
CA GLU A 315 11.23 18.34 -5.58
C GLU A 315 11.50 16.92 -5.04
N ALA A 316 11.45 15.91 -5.92
CA ALA A 316 11.68 14.52 -5.49
C ALA A 316 13.13 14.28 -5.04
N LYS A 317 14.13 14.91 -5.73
CA LYS A 317 15.52 14.89 -5.29
C LYS A 317 15.64 15.48 -3.88
N ALA A 318 15.13 16.69 -3.68
CA ALA A 318 15.18 17.36 -2.40
C ALA A 318 14.45 16.57 -1.29
N GLY A 319 13.24 16.14 -1.56
CA GLY A 319 12.38 15.47 -0.58
C GLY A 319 12.88 14.09 -0.17
N PHE A 320 13.28 13.22 -1.09
CA PHE A 320 13.82 11.90 -0.77
C PHE A 320 15.17 11.96 -0.07
N GLN A 321 16.05 12.89 -0.46
CA GLN A 321 17.30 13.10 0.25
C GLN A 321 17.06 13.65 1.66
N ALA A 322 16.17 14.62 1.84
CA ALA A 322 15.81 15.13 3.17
C ALA A 322 15.24 14.01 4.08
N PHE A 323 14.36 13.17 3.53
CA PHE A 323 13.77 12.06 4.28
C PHE A 323 14.80 10.99 4.67
N ASN A 324 15.73 10.64 3.77
CA ASN A 324 16.73 9.60 4.00
C ASN A 324 17.88 10.09 4.90
N ASP A 325 18.41 11.26 4.62
CA ASP A 325 19.68 11.79 5.17
C ASP A 325 19.46 12.83 6.28
N GLY A 326 18.24 13.34 6.42
CA GLY A 326 17.89 14.30 7.48
C GLY A 326 17.97 13.70 8.89
N PRO A 327 18.17 14.53 9.92
CA PRO A 327 18.18 14.08 11.31
C PRO A 327 16.83 13.44 11.69
N LYS A 328 16.84 12.58 12.73
CA LYS A 328 15.65 11.77 13.10
C LYS A 328 14.40 12.59 13.43
N ASP A 329 14.58 13.78 13.93
CA ASP A 329 13.55 14.73 14.35
C ASP A 329 13.15 15.73 13.27
N ASN A 330 13.89 15.80 12.15
CA ASN A 330 13.60 16.68 11.03
C ASN A 330 13.99 16.04 9.70
N ARG A 331 13.01 15.49 8.98
CA ARG A 331 13.17 14.78 7.71
C ARG A 331 12.39 15.41 6.56
N GLU A 332 11.95 16.64 6.74
CA GLU A 332 11.23 17.39 5.72
C GLU A 332 12.06 18.62 5.28
N VAL A 333 11.89 19.04 4.05
CA VAL A 333 12.46 20.29 3.56
C VAL A 333 11.79 21.49 4.25
N ASP A 334 12.44 22.63 4.25
CA ASP A 334 11.85 23.88 4.69
C ASP A 334 10.87 24.42 3.62
N PHE A 335 9.62 23.98 3.72
CA PHE A 335 8.57 24.35 2.76
C PHE A 335 8.28 25.85 2.72
N ILE A 336 8.48 26.57 3.83
CA ILE A 336 8.25 28.02 3.87
C ILE A 336 9.34 28.72 3.06
N MET A 337 10.60 28.35 3.27
CA MET A 337 11.73 28.88 2.52
C MET A 337 11.61 28.55 1.02
N LEU A 338 11.30 27.29 0.69
CA LEU A 338 11.06 26.87 -0.68
C LEU A 338 10.00 27.75 -1.38
N ARG A 339 8.85 27.95 -0.74
CA ARG A 339 7.77 28.76 -1.31
C ARG A 339 8.17 30.22 -1.51
N LYS A 340 8.98 30.79 -0.61
CA LYS A 340 9.52 32.13 -0.77
C LYS A 340 10.45 32.22 -1.97
N PHE A 341 11.40 31.30 -2.12
CA PHE A 341 12.30 31.24 -3.27
C PHE A 341 11.53 31.15 -4.60
N LEU A 342 10.52 30.28 -4.65
CA LEU A 342 9.67 30.15 -5.84
C LEU A 342 8.85 31.42 -6.11
N ALA A 343 8.36 32.12 -5.09
CA ALA A 343 7.65 33.38 -5.21
C ALA A 343 8.54 34.51 -5.74
N GLU A 344 9.84 34.46 -5.46
CA GLU A 344 10.86 35.37 -5.97
C GLU A 344 11.32 35.00 -7.39
N GLY A 345 10.83 33.89 -7.96
CA GLY A 345 11.18 33.40 -9.29
C GLY A 345 12.53 32.67 -9.36
N ARG A 346 13.06 32.26 -8.19
CA ARG A 346 14.33 31.51 -8.15
C ARG A 346 14.15 30.15 -8.85
N GLN A 347 15.10 29.80 -9.68
CA GLN A 347 15.17 28.52 -10.40
C GLN A 347 15.67 27.40 -9.48
N TRP A 348 15.18 26.16 -9.72
CA TRP A 348 15.71 24.97 -9.06
C TRP A 348 17.18 24.73 -9.43
N ASP A 349 18.03 24.64 -8.41
CA ASP A 349 19.44 24.28 -8.51
C ASP A 349 19.92 23.54 -7.25
N ASP A 350 21.13 23.03 -7.27
CA ASP A 350 21.70 22.30 -6.15
C ASP A 350 21.93 23.18 -4.91
N GLU A 351 22.08 24.49 -5.10
CA GLU A 351 22.22 25.45 -4.01
C GLU A 351 20.88 25.64 -3.29
N MET A 352 19.79 25.85 -4.01
CA MET A 352 18.45 25.88 -3.44
C MET A 352 18.13 24.59 -2.66
N ILE A 353 18.44 23.43 -3.24
CA ILE A 353 18.22 22.13 -2.57
C ILE A 353 18.98 22.08 -1.24
N LYS A 354 20.22 22.52 -1.20
CA LYS A 354 21.02 22.56 0.05
C LYS A 354 20.42 23.50 1.09
N GLU A 355 19.97 24.69 0.68
CA GLU A 355 19.42 25.69 1.58
C GLU A 355 18.11 25.22 2.26
N ILE A 356 17.24 24.51 1.52
CA ILE A 356 15.96 24.04 2.06
C ILE A 356 16.05 22.70 2.80
N SER A 357 17.12 21.94 2.62
CA SER A 357 17.22 20.56 3.11
C SER A 357 17.85 20.48 4.51
N PRO A 358 17.26 19.70 5.43
CA PRO A 358 17.68 19.67 6.83
C PRO A 358 19.07 19.07 7.06
N GLN A 359 19.53 18.13 6.22
CA GLN A 359 20.84 17.48 6.33
C GLN A 359 22.01 18.45 6.12
N TYR A 360 21.77 19.60 5.50
CA TYR A 360 22.81 20.62 5.27
C TYR A 360 22.76 21.78 6.28
N LYS A 361 21.71 21.86 7.10
CA LYS A 361 21.64 22.87 8.17
C LYS A 361 22.58 22.46 9.31
N LYS A 362 23.63 23.28 9.57
CA LYS A 362 24.48 23.11 10.75
C LYS A 362 23.61 23.34 12.00
N ASN A 363 23.64 22.39 12.93
CA ASN A 363 23.11 22.58 14.28
C ASN A 363 23.82 23.71 15.01
#